data_9f479f9db9132a980f22208e223bb265
#
_entry.id   9f479f9db9132a980f22208e223bb265
#
_cell.length_a   1.000
_cell.length_b   1.000
_cell.length_c   1.000
_cell.angle_alpha   90.00
_cell.angle_beta   90.00
_cell.angle_gamma   90.00
#
_symmetry.space_group_name_H-M   'P 1'
#
loop_
_entity.id
_entity.type
_entity.pdbx_description
1 polymer ?
#
loop_
_entity_poly.entity_id
_entity_poly.type
_entity_poly.pdbx_seq_one_letter_code
_entity_poly.pdbx_strand_id
1 'polypeptide(L)'
;MNTEVIKEKVLKIFEGRFDINLTEQWENMQDEHFLGSRMRLAPRDLLYLHSDIEKEFDIKISQEHIVNGKFTSLNNIVNIISYELFHP
;
A
#
# COMPACT_ATOMS: atom_id res chain seq x y z
N MET A 1 13.99 8.54 -2.74
CA MET A 1 13.13 7.68 -3.59
C MET A 1 11.91 8.48 -4.00
N ASN A 2 11.63 8.54 -5.29
CA ASN A 2 10.51 9.34 -5.77
C ASN A 2 9.20 8.51 -5.80
N THR A 3 8.08 9.20 -6.03
CA THR A 3 6.76 8.59 -6.01
C THR A 3 6.60 7.47 -7.04
N GLU A 4 7.20 7.63 -8.22
CA GLU A 4 7.09 6.59 -9.26
C GLU A 4 7.78 5.28 -8.86
N VAL A 5 8.93 5.38 -8.19
CA VAL A 5 9.63 4.19 -7.68
C VAL A 5 8.80 3.54 -6.57
N ILE A 6 8.19 4.34 -5.71
CA ILE A 6 7.32 3.83 -4.65
C ILE A 6 6.15 3.06 -5.27
N LYS A 7 5.49 3.63 -6.28
CA LYS A 7 4.38 2.97 -6.97
C LYS A 7 4.81 1.65 -7.60
N GLU A 8 5.95 1.63 -8.28
CA GLU A 8 6.45 0.41 -8.91
C GLU A 8 6.67 -0.70 -7.90
N LYS A 9 7.24 -0.37 -6.75
CA LYS A 9 7.46 -1.37 -5.69
C LYS A 9 6.16 -1.86 -5.08
N VAL A 10 5.19 -0.97 -4.89
CA VAL A 10 3.85 -1.35 -4.40
C VAL A 10 3.15 -2.25 -5.40
N LEU A 11 3.24 -1.94 -6.70
CA LEU A 11 2.68 -2.78 -7.76
C LEU A 11 3.24 -4.20 -7.70
N LYS A 12 4.55 -4.34 -7.49
CA LYS A 12 5.19 -5.65 -7.39
C LYS A 12 4.73 -6.42 -6.16
N ILE A 13 4.52 -5.74 -5.05
CA ILE A 13 3.99 -6.37 -3.84
C ILE A 13 2.60 -6.93 -4.10
N PHE A 14 1.71 -6.15 -4.74
CA PHE A 14 0.36 -6.62 -5.05
C PHE A 14 0.36 -7.80 -6.00
N GLU A 15 1.20 -7.77 -7.01
CA GLU A 15 1.30 -8.88 -7.95
C GLU A 15 1.84 -10.14 -7.29
N GLY A 16 2.90 -10.01 -6.49
CA GLY A 16 3.52 -11.16 -5.84
C GLY A 16 2.73 -11.73 -4.69
N ARG A 17 2.10 -10.87 -3.87
CA ARG A 17 1.37 -11.32 -2.68
C ARG A 17 -0.07 -11.73 -2.99
N PHE A 18 -0.75 -10.98 -3.85
CA PHE A 18 -2.18 -11.15 -4.06
C PHE A 18 -2.54 -11.60 -5.47
N ASP A 19 -1.56 -11.72 -6.36
CA ASP A 19 -1.77 -12.01 -7.78
C ASP A 19 -2.69 -10.98 -8.43
N ILE A 20 -2.54 -9.73 -8.04
CA ILE A 20 -3.32 -8.61 -8.58
C ILE A 20 -2.39 -7.70 -9.38
N ASN A 21 -2.68 -7.55 -10.68
CA ASN A 21 -1.92 -6.65 -11.54
C ASN A 21 -2.66 -5.33 -11.67
N LEU A 22 -2.09 -4.27 -11.09
CA LEU A 22 -2.68 -2.94 -11.08
C LEU A 22 -1.96 -1.98 -12.03
N THR A 23 -1.06 -2.47 -12.87
CA THR A 23 -0.21 -1.61 -13.70
C THR A 23 -1.02 -0.63 -14.55
N GLU A 24 -2.08 -1.11 -15.19
CA GLU A 24 -2.91 -0.28 -16.07
C GLU A 24 -4.14 0.29 -15.37
N GLN A 25 -4.37 -0.11 -14.11
CA GLN A 25 -5.58 0.27 -13.38
C GLN A 25 -5.29 1.16 -12.18
N TRP A 26 -4.04 1.57 -11.99
CA TRP A 26 -3.66 2.35 -10.81
C TRP A 26 -4.57 3.56 -10.60
N GLU A 27 -4.73 4.39 -11.64
CA GLU A 27 -5.50 5.63 -11.53
C GLU A 27 -6.96 5.38 -11.18
N ASN A 28 -7.52 4.28 -11.68
CA ASN A 28 -8.91 3.93 -11.39
C ASN A 28 -9.10 3.31 -10.01
N MET A 29 -8.04 2.74 -9.44
CA MET A 29 -8.12 2.00 -8.19
C MET A 29 -7.45 2.71 -7.00
N GLN A 30 -6.72 3.78 -7.25
CA GLN A 30 -5.86 4.38 -6.23
C GLN A 30 -6.60 4.88 -4.99
N ASP A 31 -7.84 5.28 -5.13
CA ASP A 31 -8.64 5.78 -4.03
C ASP A 31 -9.68 4.78 -3.52
N GLU A 32 -9.71 3.57 -4.10
CA GLU A 32 -10.63 2.53 -3.67
C GLU A 32 -10.18 1.92 -2.35
N HIS A 33 -11.14 1.71 -1.45
CA HIS A 33 -10.85 1.08 -0.17
C HIS A 33 -10.46 -0.38 -0.40
N PHE A 34 -9.37 -0.82 0.26
CA PHE A 34 -8.88 -2.19 0.09
C PHE A 34 -9.93 -3.26 0.41
N LEU A 35 -10.77 -2.99 1.40
CA LEU A 35 -11.82 -3.95 1.79
C LEU A 35 -13.11 -3.76 0.98
N GLY A 36 -13.11 -2.80 0.05
CA GLY A 36 -14.28 -2.53 -0.76
C GLY A 36 -14.50 -3.55 -1.86
N SER A 37 -15.62 -3.39 -2.57
CA SER A 37 -16.05 -4.37 -3.58
C SER A 37 -15.12 -4.46 -4.79
N ARG A 38 -14.35 -3.41 -5.08
CA ARG A 38 -13.45 -3.42 -6.23
C ARG A 38 -12.09 -4.05 -5.91
N MET A 39 -11.53 -3.79 -4.74
CA MET A 39 -10.25 -4.36 -4.34
C MET A 39 -10.40 -5.74 -3.68
N ARG A 40 -11.43 -5.93 -2.90
CA ARG A 40 -11.82 -7.22 -2.30
C ARG A 40 -10.75 -7.88 -1.43
N LEU A 41 -9.92 -7.09 -0.78
CA LEU A 41 -8.96 -7.65 0.16
C LEU A 41 -9.66 -7.97 1.48
N ALA A 42 -9.17 -9.00 2.16
CA ALA A 42 -9.63 -9.35 3.51
C ALA A 42 -8.81 -8.56 4.55
N PRO A 43 -9.33 -8.38 5.77
CA PRO A 43 -8.56 -7.70 6.82
C PRO A 43 -7.18 -8.30 7.06
N ARG A 44 -7.04 -9.63 7.01
CA ARG A 44 -5.73 -10.29 7.17
C ARG A 44 -4.76 -9.95 6.05
N ASP A 45 -5.28 -9.66 4.85
CA ASP A 45 -4.42 -9.28 3.72
C ASP A 45 -3.72 -7.96 3.99
N LEU A 46 -4.36 -7.06 4.75
CA LEU A 46 -3.74 -5.79 5.14
C LEU A 46 -2.55 -6.00 6.07
N LEU A 47 -2.59 -7.04 6.90
CA LEU A 47 -1.46 -7.38 7.78
C LEU A 47 -0.27 -7.86 6.94
N TYR A 48 -0.51 -8.68 5.94
CA TYR A 48 0.54 -9.13 5.02
C TYR A 48 1.11 -7.95 4.23
N LEU A 49 0.22 -7.10 3.73
CA LEU A 49 0.64 -5.91 2.97
C LEU A 49 1.50 -4.99 3.84
N HIS A 50 1.09 -4.75 5.08
CA HIS A 50 1.85 -3.94 6.03
C HIS A 50 3.26 -4.50 6.22
N SER A 51 3.37 -5.79 6.47
CA SER A 51 4.65 -6.45 6.66
C SER A 51 5.53 -6.39 5.42
N ASP A 52 4.95 -6.63 4.25
CA ASP A 52 5.69 -6.59 2.99
C ASP A 52 6.22 -5.18 2.68
N ILE A 53 5.43 -4.15 2.97
CA ILE A 53 5.84 -2.77 2.76
C ILE A 53 6.99 -2.40 3.71
N GLU A 54 6.89 -2.77 4.98
CA GLU A 54 7.96 -2.49 5.92
C GLU A 54 9.28 -3.13 5.50
N LYS A 55 9.22 -4.35 4.99
CA LYS A 55 10.41 -5.05 4.52
C LYS A 55 10.98 -4.45 3.24
N GLU A 56 10.11 -4.16 2.27
CA GLU A 56 10.56 -3.68 0.96
C GLU A 56 11.19 -2.30 1.05
N PHE A 57 10.64 -1.42 1.89
CA PHE A 57 11.12 -0.05 2.00
C PHE A 57 12.02 0.18 3.22
N ASP A 58 12.23 -0.84 4.04
CA ASP A 58 13.02 -0.74 5.28
C ASP A 58 12.52 0.42 6.15
N ILE A 59 11.21 0.44 6.41
CA ILE A 59 10.57 1.47 7.22
C ILE A 59 9.71 0.82 8.29
N LYS A 60 9.30 1.63 9.26
CA LYS A 60 8.31 1.24 10.26
C LYS A 60 7.07 2.09 10.05
N ILE A 61 5.92 1.44 9.91
CA ILE A 61 4.65 2.13 9.78
C ILE A 61 3.97 2.16 11.14
N SER A 62 3.69 3.36 11.64
CA SER A 62 3.03 3.53 12.92
C SER A 62 1.64 2.88 12.90
N GLN A 63 1.29 2.19 13.99
CA GLN A 63 -0.04 1.60 14.11
C GLN A 63 -1.15 2.65 14.12
N GLU A 64 -0.83 3.89 14.44
CA GLU A 64 -1.79 4.98 14.33
C GLU A 64 -2.37 5.11 12.93
N HIS A 65 -1.54 4.91 11.90
CA HIS A 65 -2.01 4.98 10.52
C HIS A 65 -3.05 3.90 10.22
N ILE A 66 -2.89 2.73 10.83
CA ILE A 66 -3.84 1.63 10.65
C ILE A 66 -5.13 1.90 11.42
N VAL A 67 -5.00 2.29 12.69
CA VAL A 67 -6.14 2.54 13.58
C VAL A 67 -6.99 3.70 13.06
N ASN A 68 -6.36 4.73 12.52
CA ASN A 68 -7.06 5.92 12.00
C ASN A 68 -7.59 5.73 10.58
N GLY A 69 -7.53 4.51 10.05
CA GLY A 69 -8.06 4.21 8.73
C GLY A 69 -7.26 4.77 7.57
N LYS A 70 -6.00 5.12 7.80
CA LYS A 70 -5.15 5.67 6.73
C LYS A 70 -4.49 4.60 5.88
N PHE A 71 -4.51 3.36 6.33
CA PHE A 71 -3.94 2.23 5.59
C PHE A 71 -5.05 1.53 4.81
N THR A 72 -5.71 2.25 3.90
CA THR A 72 -6.97 1.80 3.31
C THR A 72 -7.03 1.87 1.78
N SER A 73 -6.08 2.53 1.12
CA SER A 73 -6.07 2.63 -0.34
C SER A 73 -4.64 2.75 -0.84
N LEU A 74 -4.46 2.51 -2.15
CA LEU A 74 -3.15 2.65 -2.79
C LEU A 74 -2.57 4.04 -2.58
N ASN A 75 -3.39 5.06 -2.79
CA ASN A 75 -2.95 6.44 -2.65
C ASN A 75 -2.50 6.71 -1.21
N ASN A 76 -3.25 6.24 -0.24
CA ASN A 76 -2.90 6.42 1.17
C ASN A 76 -1.60 5.72 1.54
N ILE A 77 -1.38 4.48 1.07
CA ILE A 77 -0.13 3.78 1.41
C ILE A 77 1.09 4.42 0.74
N VAL A 78 0.93 4.95 -0.47
CA VAL A 78 2.03 5.70 -1.11
C VAL A 78 2.37 6.93 -0.28
N ASN A 79 1.36 7.64 0.22
CA ASN A 79 1.57 8.81 1.07
C ASN A 79 2.26 8.43 2.39
N ILE A 80 1.85 7.34 3.01
CA ILE A 80 2.48 6.85 4.25
C ILE A 80 3.94 6.49 4.00
N ILE A 81 4.21 5.74 2.95
CA ILE A 81 5.58 5.34 2.60
C ILE A 81 6.45 6.57 2.35
N SER A 82 5.93 7.51 1.57
CA SER A 82 6.64 8.75 1.26
C SER A 82 6.97 9.52 2.54
N TYR A 83 5.99 9.64 3.44
CA TYR A 83 6.19 10.32 4.72
C TYR A 83 7.29 9.64 5.53
N GLU A 84 7.23 8.32 5.70
CA GLU A 84 8.19 7.59 6.51
C GLU A 84 9.60 7.62 5.91
N LEU A 85 9.74 7.66 4.58
CA LEU A 85 11.04 7.75 3.92
C LEU A 85 11.69 9.12 4.09
N PHE A 86 10.89 10.18 4.14
CA PHE A 86 11.40 11.55 4.21
C PHE A 86 11.35 12.14 5.62
N HIS A 87 10.71 11.47 6.56
CA HIS A 87 10.59 11.91 7.96
C HIS A 87 10.90 10.74 8.89
N PRO A 88 12.13 10.17 8.81
CA PRO A 88 12.49 9.01 9.63
C PRO A 88 12.55 9.32 11.12
#